data_284005e0d486101d10f95658a5b1735b
#
_entry.id   284005e0d486101d10f95658a5b1735b
#
_cell.length_a   1.000
_cell.length_b   1.000
_cell.length_c   1.000
_cell.angle_alpha   90.00
_cell.angle_beta   90.00
_cell.angle_gamma   90.00
#
_symmetry.space_group_name_H-M   'P 1'
#
loop_
_entity.id
_entity.type
_entity.pdbx_description
1 polymer ?
#
loop_
_entity_poly.entity_id
_entity_poly.type
_entity_poly.pdbx_seq_one_letter_code
_entity_poly.pdbx_strand_id
1 'polypeptide(L)'
;MFKKILFLLVLATTLFAQSDPASVRPDSAGIYYRMSIQAYSQQQYDRYLEYTQKILQVYPDNYTIQYNLASAYALNQDTINTIKILNSLVDKGLGLVAENDPDFESLQNIPAFKALVKKIERAKKPVKSSKKAFTVAEKDLFPRGIAYDPKTKNLYLSSLYKSKIVRIDRKGKIADFIPEKQDGLGPVIATRIDSDRRILWALSSYGAPNAKTPRDIAGTAYIYKYNLDDGTLIKKYDLLKPRGHFLTELVDDRVGNLYIADTGLRTIFRLDAQKDTLEKFINMRNYPQLTGLTISSDDKFLFVAHGNGILNIEIATGRITPLTHPEHILLVACDCLYFHNNSLIAIQTFLNRIVQFQLSPDFNSVTDYKILESNNSDFSVPSCGIIDGKYFYYVANSQINNLDRAGNILTPEQLKDILIFKAKL
;
A
#
# COMPACT_ATOMS: atom_id res chain seq x y z
N MET A 1 30.73 17.17 9.74
CA MET A 1 29.80 17.43 8.61
C MET A 1 28.76 16.31 8.64
N PHE A 2 27.80 16.38 9.59
CA PHE A 2 26.80 15.34 9.83
C PHE A 2 25.65 15.52 8.85
N LYS A 3 25.42 14.54 7.97
CA LYS A 3 24.21 14.46 7.16
C LYS A 3 23.05 14.20 8.10
N LYS A 4 22.21 15.23 8.33
CA LYS A 4 20.91 15.10 8.97
C LYS A 4 20.10 14.10 8.14
N ILE A 5 19.85 12.94 8.68
CA ILE A 5 18.87 12.00 8.13
C ILE A 5 17.50 12.56 8.56
N LEU A 6 17.03 13.54 7.80
CA LEU A 6 15.63 13.93 7.85
C LEU A 6 14.87 12.70 7.32
N PHE A 7 14.10 12.03 8.16
CA PHE A 7 13.12 11.04 7.72
C PHE A 7 12.07 11.77 6.90
N LEU A 8 12.43 12.12 5.66
CA LEU A 8 11.51 12.52 4.63
C LEU A 8 10.73 11.25 4.25
N LEU A 9 9.66 10.96 5.00
CA LEU A 9 8.56 10.26 4.40
C LEU A 9 8.09 11.18 3.29
N VAL A 10 8.51 10.87 2.07
CA VAL A 10 7.92 11.40 0.87
C VAL A 10 6.45 10.97 0.91
N LEU A 11 5.60 11.82 1.53
CA LEU A 11 4.28 11.96 0.99
C LEU A 11 4.56 12.19 -0.49
N ALA A 12 4.30 11.18 -1.30
CA ALA A 12 4.23 11.34 -2.74
C ALA A 12 3.07 12.32 -2.96
N THR A 13 3.36 13.61 -2.75
CA THR A 13 2.58 14.68 -3.33
C THR A 13 2.88 14.57 -4.81
N THR A 14 2.20 13.61 -5.46
CA THR A 14 1.94 13.73 -6.88
C THR A 14 1.31 15.10 -7.03
N LEU A 15 2.07 16.04 -7.57
CA LEU A 15 1.57 17.29 -8.11
C LEU A 15 0.54 16.90 -9.18
N PHE A 16 -0.71 16.74 -8.76
CA PHE A 16 -1.83 16.63 -9.68
C PHE A 16 -2.14 18.03 -10.17
N ALA A 17 -2.01 18.18 -11.49
CA ALA A 17 -2.47 19.31 -12.25
C ALA A 17 -3.91 19.64 -11.88
N GLN A 18 -4.10 20.92 -11.63
CA GLN A 18 -5.30 21.75 -11.75
C GLN A 18 -6.62 20.97 -11.92
N SER A 19 -7.31 20.77 -10.80
CA SER A 19 -8.74 20.59 -10.75
C SER A 19 -9.39 21.96 -10.57
N ASP A 20 -10.55 22.13 -11.20
CA ASP A 20 -11.47 23.26 -11.22
C ASP A 20 -11.42 24.15 -9.95
N PRO A 21 -11.24 25.49 -10.08
CA PRO A 21 -11.02 26.40 -8.93
C PRO A 21 -12.21 26.56 -7.97
N ALA A 22 -13.37 26.02 -8.28
CA ALA A 22 -14.61 26.34 -7.55
C ALA A 22 -14.99 25.40 -6.39
N SER A 23 -14.26 24.30 -6.14
CA SER A 23 -14.69 23.31 -5.13
C SER A 23 -13.62 22.72 -4.20
N VAL A 24 -12.38 23.16 -4.26
CA VAL A 24 -11.29 22.64 -3.40
C VAL A 24 -11.05 23.62 -2.27
N ARG A 25 -11.54 23.29 -1.07
CA ARG A 25 -10.93 23.85 0.14
C ARG A 25 -9.45 23.44 0.10
N PRO A 26 -8.50 24.39 0.28
CA PRO A 26 -7.10 24.04 0.35
C PRO A 26 -6.93 22.92 1.39
N ASP A 27 -6.16 21.87 1.07
CA ASP A 27 -5.84 20.82 2.05
C ASP A 27 -5.14 21.46 3.24
N SER A 28 -5.89 21.77 4.29
CA SER A 28 -5.39 22.46 5.48
C SER A 28 -4.26 21.69 6.14
N ALA A 29 -4.30 20.36 6.09
CA ALA A 29 -3.23 19.52 6.63
C ALA A 29 -1.93 19.68 5.84
N GLY A 30 -1.99 19.79 4.51
CA GLY A 30 -0.81 20.07 3.68
C GLY A 30 -0.19 21.43 3.95
N ILE A 31 -1.03 22.44 4.26
CA ILE A 31 -0.56 23.77 4.66
C ILE A 31 0.14 23.68 6.02
N TYR A 32 -0.51 23.09 7.04
CA TYR A 32 0.08 22.91 8.36
C TYR A 32 1.35 22.08 8.33
N TYR A 33 1.44 21.08 7.46
CA TYR A 33 2.67 20.29 7.30
C TYR A 33 3.84 21.14 6.81
N ARG A 34 3.65 21.98 5.79
CA ARG A 34 4.70 22.92 5.35
C ARG A 34 5.10 23.90 6.44
N MET A 35 4.10 24.44 7.17
CA MET A 35 4.33 25.36 8.29
C MET A 35 5.08 24.67 9.44
N SER A 36 4.78 23.41 9.73
CA SER A 36 5.48 22.64 10.79
C SER A 36 6.95 22.41 10.43
N ILE A 37 7.26 22.04 9.17
CA ILE A 37 8.65 21.90 8.69
C ILE A 37 9.40 23.23 8.80
N GLN A 38 8.78 24.33 8.40
CA GLN A 38 9.38 25.65 8.50
C GLN A 38 9.65 26.03 9.96
N ALA A 39 8.68 25.85 10.85
CA ALA A 39 8.81 26.13 12.27
C ALA A 39 9.94 25.31 12.91
N TYR A 40 10.00 23.99 12.59
CA TYR A 40 11.08 23.10 13.04
C TYR A 40 12.45 23.61 12.57
N SER A 41 12.60 23.94 11.27
CA SER A 41 13.87 24.42 10.70
C SER A 41 14.33 25.75 11.31
N GLN A 42 13.39 26.58 11.79
CA GLN A 42 13.62 27.85 12.47
C GLN A 42 13.73 27.74 14.00
N GLN A 43 13.70 26.51 14.53
CA GLN A 43 13.71 26.22 15.97
C GLN A 43 12.55 26.88 16.74
N GLN A 44 11.43 27.17 16.08
CA GLN A 44 10.21 27.70 16.67
C GLN A 44 9.34 26.53 17.18
N TYR A 45 9.79 25.88 18.25
CA TYR A 45 9.24 24.57 18.67
C TYR A 45 7.79 24.67 19.17
N ASP A 46 7.37 25.77 19.74
CA ASP A 46 5.96 26.03 20.12
C ASP A 46 5.05 25.99 18.90
N ARG A 47 5.47 26.62 17.79
CA ARG A 47 4.73 26.60 16.51
C ARG A 47 4.78 25.25 15.86
N TYR A 48 5.92 24.56 15.95
CA TYR A 48 6.04 23.19 15.45
C TYR A 48 5.03 22.26 16.15
N LEU A 49 4.90 22.38 17.47
CA LEU A 49 3.91 21.66 18.27
C LEU A 49 2.48 22.00 17.83
N GLU A 50 2.14 23.29 17.73
CA GLU A 50 0.82 23.76 17.32
C GLU A 50 0.41 23.18 15.95
N TYR A 51 1.29 23.32 14.94
CA TYR A 51 0.97 22.85 13.59
C TYR A 51 0.88 21.34 13.50
N THR A 52 1.72 20.61 14.22
CA THR A 52 1.68 19.14 14.28
C THR A 52 0.37 18.65 14.90
N GLN A 53 -0.11 19.30 15.97
CA GLN A 53 -1.42 19.01 16.55
C GLN A 53 -2.56 19.27 15.56
N LYS A 54 -2.52 20.36 14.79
CA LYS A 54 -3.53 20.67 13.75
C LYS A 54 -3.55 19.63 12.64
N ILE A 55 -2.41 19.07 12.25
CA ILE A 55 -2.36 17.97 11.28
C ILE A 55 -3.06 16.73 11.83
N LEU A 56 -2.84 16.38 13.10
CA LEU A 56 -3.46 15.22 13.72
C LEU A 56 -4.97 15.35 13.93
N GLN A 57 -5.53 16.55 13.97
CA GLN A 57 -7.00 16.74 13.94
C GLN A 57 -7.61 16.25 12.63
N VAL A 58 -6.84 16.29 11.51
CA VAL A 58 -7.28 15.82 10.20
C VAL A 58 -6.91 14.35 9.98
N TYR A 59 -5.76 13.92 10.48
CA TYR A 59 -5.19 12.59 10.30
C TYR A 59 -4.77 11.96 11.64
N PRO A 60 -5.73 11.59 12.50
CA PRO A 60 -5.45 11.17 13.88
C PRO A 60 -4.55 9.92 13.97
N ASP A 61 -4.69 8.98 13.02
CA ASP A 61 -3.95 7.71 12.99
C ASP A 61 -2.65 7.78 12.18
N ASN A 62 -2.23 8.97 11.73
CA ASN A 62 -0.97 9.12 11.04
C ASN A 62 0.21 8.97 12.01
N TYR A 63 0.78 7.77 12.05
CA TYR A 63 1.87 7.42 12.98
C TYR A 63 3.12 8.27 12.81
N THR A 64 3.43 8.75 11.60
CA THR A 64 4.57 9.66 11.36
C THR A 64 4.33 11.01 12.01
N ILE A 65 3.13 11.55 11.88
CA ILE A 65 2.78 12.82 12.52
C ILE A 65 2.67 12.65 14.04
N GLN A 66 2.21 11.50 14.54
CA GLN A 66 2.25 11.18 15.98
C GLN A 66 3.70 11.14 16.48
N TYR A 67 4.64 10.58 15.72
CA TYR A 67 6.06 10.61 16.06
C TYR A 67 6.62 12.05 16.07
N ASN A 68 6.29 12.85 15.06
CA ASN A 68 6.66 14.26 15.00
C ASN A 68 6.05 15.06 16.16
N LEU A 69 4.85 14.68 16.64
CA LEU A 69 4.25 15.29 17.82
C LEU A 69 5.06 14.94 19.09
N ALA A 70 5.54 13.71 19.21
CA ALA A 70 6.44 13.33 20.31
C ALA A 70 7.75 14.13 20.26
N SER A 71 8.35 14.33 19.07
CA SER A 71 9.51 15.19 18.87
C SER A 71 9.19 16.64 19.28
N ALA A 72 8.05 17.18 18.84
CA ALA A 72 7.65 18.54 19.20
C ALA A 72 7.50 18.72 20.72
N TYR A 73 6.91 17.76 21.44
CA TYR A 73 6.84 17.77 22.89
C TYR A 73 8.23 17.71 23.55
N ALA A 74 9.12 16.84 23.05
CA ALA A 74 10.48 16.72 23.58
C ALA A 74 11.27 18.03 23.47
N LEU A 75 11.20 18.67 22.30
CA LEU A 75 11.85 19.95 22.03
C LEU A 75 11.26 21.10 22.88
N ASN A 76 10.01 20.98 23.31
CA ASN A 76 9.35 21.88 24.29
C ASN A 76 9.49 21.40 25.74
N GLN A 77 10.38 20.43 26.03
CA GLN A 77 10.68 19.91 27.35
C GLN A 77 9.49 19.19 28.06
N ASP A 78 8.45 18.82 27.32
CA ASP A 78 7.33 18.02 27.83
C ASP A 78 7.63 16.51 27.72
N THR A 79 8.41 16.05 28.68
CA THR A 79 8.81 14.63 28.78
C THR A 79 7.63 13.68 28.94
N ILE A 80 6.58 14.10 29.65
CA ILE A 80 5.42 13.23 29.93
C ILE A 80 4.69 12.89 28.66
N ASN A 81 4.29 13.90 27.88
CA ASN A 81 3.58 13.68 26.63
C ASN A 81 4.46 13.01 25.57
N THR A 82 5.76 13.33 25.53
CA THR A 82 6.72 12.62 24.66
C THR A 82 6.70 11.12 24.89
N ILE A 83 6.93 10.69 26.14
CA ILE A 83 7.00 9.27 26.48
C ILE A 83 5.65 8.58 26.28
N LYS A 84 4.54 9.26 26.59
CA LYS A 84 3.19 8.74 26.38
C LYS A 84 2.95 8.38 24.90
N ILE A 85 3.25 9.33 23.99
CA ILE A 85 3.03 9.12 22.54
C ILE A 85 3.96 8.04 21.98
N LEU A 86 5.26 8.09 22.32
CA LEU A 86 6.19 7.08 21.86
C LEU A 86 5.82 5.67 22.35
N ASN A 87 5.35 5.52 23.60
CA ASN A 87 4.83 4.24 24.11
C ASN A 87 3.62 3.76 23.29
N SER A 88 2.64 4.65 23.03
CA SER A 88 1.48 4.30 22.20
C SER A 88 1.89 3.80 20.81
N LEU A 89 2.89 4.46 20.19
CA LEU A 89 3.40 4.02 18.88
C LEU A 89 4.07 2.64 18.94
N VAL A 90 4.85 2.37 20.01
CA VAL A 90 5.47 1.05 20.20
C VAL A 90 4.42 -0.04 20.49
N ASP A 91 3.34 0.30 21.19
CA ASP A 91 2.21 -0.62 21.44
C ASP A 91 1.48 -1.00 20.16
N LYS A 92 1.49 -0.13 19.14
CA LYS A 92 1.03 -0.41 17.78
C LYS A 92 2.00 -1.30 16.97
N GLY A 93 3.07 -1.78 17.60
CA GLY A 93 4.08 -2.65 16.97
C GLY A 93 5.08 -1.90 16.08
N LEU A 94 5.30 -0.61 16.30
CA LEU A 94 6.25 0.19 15.52
C LEU A 94 7.66 0.13 16.11
N GLY A 95 8.62 -0.26 15.27
CA GLY A 95 10.05 -0.22 15.59
C GLY A 95 10.62 1.18 15.36
N LEU A 96 10.44 2.07 16.35
CA LEU A 96 10.90 3.46 16.26
C LEU A 96 12.44 3.58 16.27
N VAL A 97 12.94 4.77 15.97
CA VAL A 97 14.38 5.12 15.99
C VAL A 97 14.71 6.19 17.05
N ALA A 98 13.84 6.36 18.03
CA ALA A 98 13.91 7.43 19.03
C ALA A 98 15.23 7.44 19.82
N GLU A 99 15.89 6.30 19.98
CA GLU A 99 17.19 6.17 20.66
C GLU A 99 18.34 6.90 19.96
N ASN A 100 18.21 7.14 18.64
CA ASN A 100 19.23 7.79 17.82
C ASN A 100 18.76 9.14 17.24
N ASP A 101 17.56 9.57 17.62
CA ASP A 101 16.99 10.82 17.12
C ASP A 101 17.41 11.99 18.01
N PRO A 102 18.10 13.03 17.45
CA PRO A 102 18.56 14.19 18.20
C PRO A 102 17.45 14.94 18.96
N ASP A 103 16.21 14.87 18.49
CA ASP A 103 15.09 15.55 19.13
C ASP A 103 14.79 15.01 20.53
N PHE A 104 15.25 13.77 20.84
CA PHE A 104 15.11 13.13 22.15
C PHE A 104 16.41 13.07 22.95
N GLU A 105 17.45 13.82 22.58
CA GLU A 105 18.75 13.81 23.26
C GLU A 105 18.62 14.14 24.74
N SER A 106 17.80 15.13 25.10
CA SER A 106 17.54 15.52 26.47
C SER A 106 16.91 14.44 27.34
N LEU A 107 16.30 13.41 26.73
CA LEU A 107 15.59 12.33 27.41
C LEU A 107 16.44 11.09 27.65
N GLN A 108 17.61 10.97 27.02
CA GLN A 108 18.44 9.76 27.02
C GLN A 108 18.81 9.25 28.43
N ASN A 109 18.91 10.14 29.41
CA ASN A 109 19.22 9.78 30.79
C ASN A 109 18.01 9.51 31.67
N ILE A 110 16.80 9.76 31.19
CA ILE A 110 15.55 9.59 31.95
C ILE A 110 15.21 8.10 32.06
N PRO A 111 14.97 7.55 33.25
CA PRO A 111 14.67 6.12 33.43
C PRO A 111 13.49 5.62 32.58
N ALA A 112 12.42 6.41 32.46
CA ALA A 112 11.25 6.07 31.65
C ALA A 112 11.59 6.00 30.15
N PHE A 113 12.48 6.86 29.63
CA PHE A 113 12.94 6.81 28.26
C PHE A 113 13.85 5.59 28.01
N LYS A 114 14.72 5.25 28.93
CA LYS A 114 15.54 4.02 28.86
C LYS A 114 14.67 2.76 28.85
N ALA A 115 13.57 2.72 29.61
CA ALA A 115 12.60 1.63 29.57
C ALA A 115 11.87 1.55 28.22
N LEU A 116 11.49 2.70 27.64
CA LEU A 116 10.90 2.82 26.33
C LEU A 116 11.86 2.30 25.24
N VAL A 117 13.15 2.67 25.27
CA VAL A 117 14.15 2.17 24.29
C VAL A 117 14.23 0.64 24.31
N LYS A 118 14.25 0.02 25.49
CA LYS A 118 14.20 -1.46 25.60
C LYS A 118 12.92 -2.06 24.98
N LYS A 119 11.79 -1.35 25.07
CA LYS A 119 10.52 -1.76 24.45
C LYS A 119 10.60 -1.63 22.93
N ILE A 120 11.18 -0.56 22.42
CA ILE A 120 11.46 -0.34 20.98
C ILE A 120 12.33 -1.46 20.42
N GLU A 121 13.42 -1.83 21.09
CA GLU A 121 14.31 -2.93 20.67
C GLU A 121 13.57 -4.27 20.58
N ARG A 122 12.61 -4.52 21.48
CA ARG A 122 11.76 -5.72 21.40
C ARG A 122 10.83 -5.66 20.19
N ALA A 123 10.23 -4.51 19.91
CA ALA A 123 9.35 -4.32 18.74
C ALA A 123 10.10 -4.47 17.41
N LYS A 124 11.41 -4.20 17.38
CA LYS A 124 12.28 -4.40 16.21
C LYS A 124 12.64 -5.85 15.94
N LYS A 125 12.41 -6.77 16.89
CA LYS A 125 12.72 -8.19 16.69
C LYS A 125 11.87 -8.77 15.57
N PRO A 126 12.47 -9.56 14.67
CA PRO A 126 11.73 -10.18 13.57
C PRO A 126 10.66 -11.16 14.09
N VAL A 127 9.46 -11.06 13.54
CA VAL A 127 8.46 -12.12 13.59
C VAL A 127 8.53 -12.88 12.27
N LYS A 128 8.87 -14.18 12.32
CA LYS A 128 9.05 -15.03 11.14
C LYS A 128 8.10 -16.20 11.17
N SER A 129 7.10 -16.19 10.32
CA SER A 129 6.17 -17.32 10.12
C SER A 129 6.17 -17.86 8.70
N SER A 130 6.81 -17.15 7.81
CA SER A 130 6.85 -17.48 6.38
C SER A 130 8.06 -18.32 6.02
N LYS A 131 7.93 -19.03 4.90
CA LYS A 131 9.04 -19.75 4.25
C LYS A 131 9.15 -19.26 2.80
N LYS A 132 10.36 -19.25 2.28
CA LYS A 132 10.60 -19.00 0.85
C LYS A 132 9.95 -20.11 0.03
N ALA A 133 9.03 -19.73 -0.86
CA ALA A 133 8.34 -20.64 -1.77
C ALA A 133 9.04 -20.72 -3.12
N PHE A 134 9.38 -19.55 -3.71
CA PHE A 134 10.03 -19.46 -5.01
C PHE A 134 11.09 -18.35 -5.02
N THR A 135 12.06 -18.50 -5.92
CA THR A 135 13.05 -17.48 -6.26
C THR A 135 12.95 -17.21 -7.75
N VAL A 136 12.82 -15.94 -8.15
CA VAL A 136 12.75 -15.49 -9.54
C VAL A 136 14.06 -14.76 -9.86
N ALA A 137 14.87 -15.33 -10.72
CA ALA A 137 16.20 -14.80 -11.05
C ALA A 137 16.17 -13.51 -11.89
N GLU A 138 15.02 -13.16 -12.47
CA GLU A 138 14.85 -11.90 -13.18
C GLU A 138 14.67 -10.74 -12.21
N LYS A 139 15.78 -10.11 -11.84
CA LYS A 139 15.90 -9.15 -10.73
C LYS A 139 15.19 -7.82 -10.97
N ASP A 140 15.06 -7.43 -12.23
CA ASP A 140 14.55 -6.14 -12.69
C ASP A 140 13.06 -6.18 -13.10
N LEU A 141 12.30 -7.13 -12.56
CA LEU A 141 10.84 -7.17 -12.73
C LEU A 141 10.14 -6.06 -11.94
N PHE A 142 10.60 -5.75 -10.74
CA PHE A 142 9.92 -4.85 -9.79
C PHE A 142 8.43 -5.22 -9.65
N PRO A 143 8.12 -6.44 -9.19
CA PRO A 143 6.75 -6.94 -9.18
C PRO A 143 5.90 -6.24 -8.11
N ARG A 144 4.66 -5.88 -8.47
CA ARG A 144 3.66 -5.42 -7.52
C ARG A 144 2.47 -6.37 -7.47
N GLY A 145 1.94 -6.79 -8.60
CA GLY A 145 0.84 -7.74 -8.71
C GLY A 145 1.31 -9.19 -8.70
N ILE A 146 0.59 -10.05 -7.98
CA ILE A 146 0.73 -11.50 -8.00
C ILE A 146 -0.65 -12.13 -8.09
N ALA A 147 -0.82 -13.11 -8.96
CA ALA A 147 -2.05 -13.89 -9.12
C ALA A 147 -1.75 -15.39 -9.15
N TYR A 148 -2.73 -16.21 -8.83
CA TYR A 148 -2.58 -17.67 -8.76
C TYR A 148 -3.73 -18.37 -9.45
N ASP A 149 -3.41 -19.34 -10.29
CA ASP A 149 -4.38 -20.24 -10.89
C ASP A 149 -4.46 -21.55 -10.08
N PRO A 150 -5.54 -21.80 -9.33
CA PRO A 150 -5.67 -23.01 -8.52
C PRO A 150 -5.80 -24.29 -9.35
N LYS A 151 -6.22 -24.19 -10.64
CA LYS A 151 -6.35 -25.35 -11.53
C LYS A 151 -4.98 -25.87 -12.01
N THR A 152 -4.12 -24.96 -12.45
CA THR A 152 -2.77 -25.32 -12.94
C THR A 152 -1.70 -25.24 -11.85
N LYS A 153 -1.99 -24.55 -10.73
CA LYS A 153 -1.05 -24.23 -9.65
C LYS A 153 0.11 -23.35 -10.11
N ASN A 154 -0.13 -22.51 -11.09
CA ASN A 154 0.82 -21.53 -11.57
C ASN A 154 0.62 -20.19 -10.83
N LEU A 155 1.73 -19.51 -10.55
CA LEU A 155 1.75 -18.11 -10.12
C LEU A 155 2.06 -17.22 -11.31
N TYR A 156 1.51 -16.00 -11.28
CA TYR A 156 1.74 -14.98 -12.29
C TYR A 156 2.20 -13.71 -11.58
N LEU A 157 3.34 -13.14 -12.01
CA LEU A 157 3.88 -11.90 -11.47
C LEU A 157 3.82 -10.80 -12.51
N SER A 158 3.35 -9.65 -12.09
CA SER A 158 3.42 -8.43 -12.91
C SER A 158 4.81 -7.82 -12.89
N SER A 159 5.15 -7.06 -13.92
CA SER A 159 6.34 -6.23 -13.93
C SER A 159 5.98 -4.76 -14.17
N LEU A 160 6.36 -3.92 -13.21
CA LEU A 160 6.27 -2.47 -13.37
C LEU A 160 7.29 -1.95 -14.37
N TYR A 161 8.50 -2.48 -14.34
CA TYR A 161 9.63 -1.96 -15.12
C TYR A 161 9.63 -2.46 -16.56
N LYS A 162 9.38 -3.78 -16.76
CA LYS A 162 9.44 -4.41 -18.08
C LYS A 162 8.09 -4.45 -18.80
N SER A 163 7.01 -3.99 -18.17
CA SER A 163 5.69 -4.00 -18.81
C SER A 163 5.33 -5.37 -19.38
N LYS A 164 5.43 -6.42 -18.56
CA LYS A 164 5.14 -7.82 -18.91
C LYS A 164 4.54 -8.57 -17.73
N ILE A 165 4.08 -9.81 -17.98
CA ILE A 165 3.62 -10.74 -16.96
C ILE A 165 4.38 -12.05 -17.12
N VAL A 166 5.05 -12.51 -16.06
CA VAL A 166 5.72 -13.82 -16.05
C VAL A 166 4.88 -14.87 -15.35
N ARG A 167 4.96 -16.11 -15.80
CA ARG A 167 4.37 -17.29 -15.17
C ARG A 167 5.45 -18.10 -14.48
N ILE A 168 5.16 -18.55 -13.26
CA ILE A 168 5.97 -19.48 -12.49
C ILE A 168 5.17 -20.75 -12.32
N ASP A 169 5.65 -21.87 -12.83
CA ASP A 169 4.98 -23.15 -12.67
C ASP A 169 5.22 -23.73 -11.25
N ARG A 170 4.51 -24.80 -10.91
CA ARG A 170 4.65 -25.48 -9.60
C ARG A 170 6.04 -26.04 -9.31
N LYS A 171 6.93 -26.14 -10.32
CA LYS A 171 8.33 -26.57 -10.19
C LYS A 171 9.28 -25.37 -10.05
N GLY A 172 8.76 -24.14 -10.12
CA GLY A 172 9.52 -22.90 -10.04
C GLY A 172 10.12 -22.48 -11.41
N LYS A 173 9.76 -23.11 -12.52
CA LYS A 173 10.19 -22.70 -13.87
C LYS A 173 9.46 -21.42 -14.25
N ILE A 174 10.22 -20.42 -14.68
CA ILE A 174 9.75 -19.10 -15.07
C ILE A 174 9.69 -19.02 -16.59
N ALA A 175 8.64 -18.40 -17.12
CA ALA A 175 8.49 -18.06 -18.53
C ALA A 175 7.65 -16.79 -18.68
N ASP A 176 7.89 -16.03 -19.73
CA ASP A 176 6.98 -14.94 -20.12
C ASP A 176 5.63 -15.52 -20.45
N PHE A 177 4.57 -14.98 -19.84
CA PHE A 177 3.19 -15.31 -20.15
C PHE A 177 2.58 -14.25 -21.07
N ILE A 178 2.74 -12.98 -20.72
CA ILE A 178 2.51 -11.85 -21.61
C ILE A 178 3.88 -11.18 -21.81
N PRO A 179 4.50 -11.30 -23.00
CA PRO A 179 5.78 -10.68 -23.32
C PRO A 179 5.79 -9.18 -23.13
N GLU A 180 7.00 -8.62 -23.05
CA GLU A 180 7.21 -7.19 -22.84
C GLU A 180 6.47 -6.35 -23.89
N LYS A 181 5.60 -5.42 -23.42
CA LYS A 181 4.81 -4.48 -24.23
C LYS A 181 3.87 -5.11 -25.26
N GLN A 182 3.63 -6.42 -25.19
CA GLN A 182 2.64 -7.08 -26.03
C GLN A 182 1.27 -6.39 -25.87
N ASP A 183 0.51 -6.23 -26.95
CA ASP A 183 -0.80 -5.56 -26.99
C ASP A 183 -0.81 -4.11 -26.49
N GLY A 184 0.38 -3.46 -26.44
CA GLY A 184 0.56 -2.15 -25.86
C GLY A 184 0.51 -2.15 -24.32
N LEU A 185 0.80 -3.28 -23.69
CA LEU A 185 0.88 -3.41 -22.25
C LEU A 185 1.96 -2.45 -21.70
N GLY A 186 1.56 -1.59 -20.77
CA GLY A 186 2.46 -0.68 -20.03
C GLY A 186 2.86 -1.25 -18.66
N PRO A 187 3.32 -0.40 -17.73
CA PRO A 187 3.65 -0.83 -16.37
C PRO A 187 2.48 -1.56 -15.73
N VAL A 188 2.67 -2.82 -15.34
CA VAL A 188 1.59 -3.66 -14.77
C VAL A 188 1.55 -3.49 -13.26
N ILE A 189 0.52 -2.82 -12.75
CA ILE A 189 0.36 -2.48 -11.34
C ILE A 189 -0.25 -3.64 -10.54
N ALA A 190 -1.30 -4.26 -11.07
CA ALA A 190 -2.02 -5.34 -10.39
C ALA A 190 -2.49 -6.39 -11.39
N THR A 191 -2.65 -7.63 -10.91
CA THR A 191 -3.18 -8.76 -11.69
C THR A 191 -4.18 -9.56 -10.88
N ARG A 192 -5.20 -10.10 -11.53
CA ARG A 192 -6.21 -10.97 -10.94
C ARG A 192 -6.55 -12.11 -11.87
N ILE A 193 -6.79 -13.29 -11.34
CA ILE A 193 -7.24 -14.45 -12.11
C ILE A 193 -8.66 -14.81 -11.69
N ASP A 194 -9.55 -14.84 -12.68
CA ASP A 194 -10.81 -15.54 -12.63
C ASP A 194 -10.56 -16.96 -13.18
N SER A 195 -10.37 -17.89 -12.26
CA SER A 195 -10.00 -19.27 -12.61
C SER A 195 -11.15 -20.04 -13.28
N ASP A 196 -12.40 -19.69 -12.98
CA ASP A 196 -13.56 -20.38 -13.52
C ASP A 196 -13.82 -19.99 -14.96
N ARG A 197 -13.68 -18.68 -15.28
CA ARG A 197 -13.86 -18.13 -16.62
C ARG A 197 -12.58 -18.16 -17.45
N ARG A 198 -11.46 -18.62 -16.87
CA ARG A 198 -10.14 -18.68 -17.50
C ARG A 198 -9.69 -17.32 -18.02
N ILE A 199 -9.77 -16.29 -17.16
CA ILE A 199 -9.40 -14.92 -17.48
C ILE A 199 -8.26 -14.48 -16.56
N LEU A 200 -7.24 -13.83 -17.13
CA LEU A 200 -6.27 -13.04 -16.41
C LEU A 200 -6.56 -11.55 -16.67
N TRP A 201 -6.83 -10.84 -15.62
CA TRP A 201 -6.98 -9.41 -15.64
C TRP A 201 -5.67 -8.72 -15.25
N ALA A 202 -5.32 -7.64 -15.95
CA ALA A 202 -4.15 -6.83 -15.64
C ALA A 202 -4.49 -5.35 -15.69
N LEU A 203 -4.04 -4.61 -14.67
CA LEU A 203 -4.13 -3.15 -14.64
C LEU A 203 -2.80 -2.56 -15.03
N SER A 204 -2.83 -1.62 -15.98
CA SER A 204 -1.68 -0.82 -16.38
C SER A 204 -2.00 0.65 -16.19
N SER A 205 -1.10 1.40 -15.57
CA SER A 205 -1.27 2.84 -15.35
C SER A 205 0.02 3.58 -15.62
N TYR A 206 -0.10 4.68 -16.35
CA TYR A 206 0.99 5.61 -16.57
C TYR A 206 0.84 6.79 -15.60
N GLY A 207 1.81 6.92 -14.70
CA GLY A 207 1.85 8.01 -13.72
C GLY A 207 2.12 9.39 -14.33
N ALA A 208 2.72 10.28 -13.55
CA ALA A 208 3.13 11.60 -14.02
C ALA A 208 4.15 11.51 -15.16
N PRO A 209 4.24 12.52 -16.06
CA PRO A 209 5.22 12.54 -17.12
C PRO A 209 6.65 12.45 -16.57
N ASN A 210 7.46 11.60 -17.15
CA ASN A 210 8.89 11.45 -16.84
C ASN A 210 9.64 10.97 -18.10
N ALA A 211 10.92 10.63 -17.96
CA ALA A 211 11.74 10.17 -19.10
C ALA A 211 11.19 8.92 -19.81
N LYS A 212 10.46 8.05 -19.06
CA LYS A 212 9.85 6.81 -19.61
C LYS A 212 8.35 6.91 -19.85
N THR A 213 7.71 7.98 -19.39
CA THR A 213 6.26 8.23 -19.55
C THR A 213 6.06 9.54 -20.30
N PRO A 214 5.91 9.51 -21.63
CA PRO A 214 5.62 10.68 -22.44
C PRO A 214 4.34 11.41 -22.01
N ARG A 215 4.27 12.72 -22.30
CA ARG A 215 3.14 13.57 -21.88
C ARG A 215 1.80 13.15 -22.47
N ASP A 216 1.81 12.58 -23.66
CA ASP A 216 0.61 12.13 -24.40
C ASP A 216 -0.07 10.91 -23.77
N ILE A 217 0.67 10.08 -23.01
CA ILE A 217 0.13 8.92 -22.30
C ILE A 217 0.11 9.08 -20.78
N ALA A 218 0.75 10.10 -20.23
CA ALA A 218 0.77 10.35 -18.81
C ALA A 218 -0.65 10.54 -18.23
N GLY A 219 -0.93 9.89 -17.10
CA GLY A 219 -2.23 9.90 -16.43
C GLY A 219 -3.32 9.13 -17.18
N THR A 220 -2.95 8.24 -18.12
CA THR A 220 -3.86 7.25 -18.69
C THR A 220 -3.73 5.92 -17.98
N ALA A 221 -4.76 5.09 -18.07
CA ALA A 221 -4.75 3.74 -17.54
C ALA A 221 -5.52 2.79 -18.45
N TYR A 222 -5.25 1.50 -18.30
CA TYR A 222 -5.81 0.45 -19.12
C TYR A 222 -6.12 -0.76 -18.28
N ILE A 223 -7.22 -1.45 -18.61
CA ILE A 223 -7.58 -2.75 -18.08
C ILE A 223 -7.49 -3.75 -19.21
N TYR A 224 -6.68 -4.78 -19.02
CA TYR A 224 -6.52 -5.86 -20.01
C TYR A 224 -7.22 -7.11 -19.52
N LYS A 225 -7.91 -7.76 -20.43
CA LYS A 225 -8.57 -9.06 -20.26
C LYS A 225 -7.87 -10.06 -21.19
N TYR A 226 -7.10 -10.95 -20.60
CA TYR A 226 -6.38 -12.00 -21.34
C TYR A 226 -7.01 -13.38 -21.12
N ASN A 227 -6.91 -14.25 -22.11
CA ASN A 227 -7.17 -15.67 -21.95
C ASN A 227 -6.06 -16.27 -21.08
N LEU A 228 -6.44 -16.94 -19.98
CA LEU A 228 -5.50 -17.49 -19.00
C LEU A 228 -4.76 -18.74 -19.52
N ASP A 229 -5.28 -19.41 -20.55
CA ASP A 229 -4.68 -20.65 -21.05
C ASP A 229 -3.52 -20.39 -22.02
N ASP A 230 -3.63 -19.35 -22.85
CA ASP A 230 -2.67 -19.06 -23.92
C ASP A 230 -2.10 -17.63 -23.92
N GLY A 231 -2.61 -16.73 -23.08
CA GLY A 231 -2.17 -15.33 -23.00
C GLY A 231 -2.68 -14.43 -24.13
N THR A 232 -3.64 -14.89 -24.97
CA THR A 232 -4.20 -14.05 -26.02
C THR A 232 -5.07 -12.92 -25.43
N LEU A 233 -4.98 -11.72 -26.02
CA LEU A 233 -5.81 -10.58 -25.62
C LEU A 233 -7.25 -10.81 -26.04
N ILE A 234 -8.17 -10.84 -25.07
CA ILE A 234 -9.61 -10.91 -25.31
C ILE A 234 -10.17 -9.50 -25.52
N LYS A 235 -9.82 -8.57 -24.62
CA LYS A 235 -10.30 -7.18 -24.67
C LYS A 235 -9.40 -6.24 -23.89
N LYS A 236 -9.39 -4.97 -24.31
CA LYS A 236 -8.73 -3.86 -23.64
C LYS A 236 -9.75 -2.75 -23.38
N TYR A 237 -9.74 -2.19 -22.18
CA TYR A 237 -10.55 -1.05 -21.80
C TYR A 237 -9.64 0.14 -21.56
N ASP A 238 -9.87 1.22 -22.29
CA ASP A 238 -9.02 2.40 -22.30
C ASP A 238 -9.60 3.49 -21.38
N LEU A 239 -8.83 3.95 -20.40
CA LEU A 239 -9.16 5.07 -19.52
C LEU A 239 -8.27 6.28 -19.91
N LEU A 240 -8.63 6.94 -21.01
CA LEU A 240 -7.84 8.02 -21.59
C LEU A 240 -8.24 9.40 -21.06
N LYS A 241 -9.50 9.57 -20.65
CA LYS A 241 -10.07 10.83 -20.16
C LYS A 241 -11.06 10.59 -19.03
N PRO A 242 -11.08 11.48 -18.01
CA PRO A 242 -10.11 12.58 -17.81
C PRO A 242 -8.71 12.04 -17.57
N ARG A 243 -7.67 12.85 -17.69
CA ARG A 243 -6.30 12.47 -17.30
C ARG A 243 -6.18 12.37 -15.77
N GLY A 244 -5.19 11.67 -15.31
CA GLY A 244 -4.90 11.53 -13.88
C GLY A 244 -5.33 10.18 -13.29
N HIS A 245 -5.72 9.21 -14.13
CA HIS A 245 -5.94 7.84 -13.68
C HIS A 245 -4.67 7.22 -13.08
N PHE A 246 -4.83 6.52 -11.98
CA PHE A 246 -3.81 5.65 -11.41
C PHE A 246 -4.49 4.47 -10.72
N LEU A 247 -4.70 3.39 -11.46
CA LEU A 247 -5.33 2.17 -10.97
C LEU A 247 -4.36 1.44 -10.04
N THR A 248 -4.82 1.04 -8.87
CA THR A 248 -3.96 0.44 -7.84
C THR A 248 -4.27 -1.02 -7.55
N GLU A 249 -5.54 -1.41 -7.55
CA GLU A 249 -5.96 -2.75 -7.16
C GLU A 249 -7.28 -3.13 -7.83
N LEU A 250 -7.53 -4.44 -7.97
CA LEU A 250 -8.78 -4.97 -8.51
C LEU A 250 -9.21 -6.24 -7.78
N VAL A 251 -10.52 -6.44 -7.70
CA VAL A 251 -11.13 -7.66 -7.16
C VAL A 251 -12.38 -8.00 -7.96
N ASP A 252 -12.65 -9.29 -8.12
CA ASP A 252 -13.84 -9.80 -8.79
C ASP A 252 -14.84 -10.40 -7.78
N ASP A 253 -16.13 -10.31 -8.10
CA ASP A 253 -17.18 -11.06 -7.43
C ASP A 253 -17.47 -12.40 -8.15
N ARG A 254 -18.29 -13.24 -7.53
CA ARG A 254 -18.61 -14.57 -8.07
C ARG A 254 -19.36 -14.54 -9.41
N VAL A 255 -20.06 -13.44 -9.72
CA VAL A 255 -20.73 -13.30 -11.03
C VAL A 255 -19.80 -12.73 -12.10
N GLY A 256 -18.60 -12.28 -11.71
CA GLY A 256 -17.54 -11.82 -12.61
C GLY A 256 -17.48 -10.32 -12.82
N ASN A 257 -18.23 -9.52 -12.05
CA ASN A 257 -17.98 -8.08 -12.02
C ASN A 257 -16.61 -7.80 -11.44
N LEU A 258 -15.91 -6.80 -11.99
CA LEU A 258 -14.66 -6.31 -11.43
C LEU A 258 -14.89 -4.99 -10.71
N TYR A 259 -14.31 -4.86 -9.53
CA TYR A 259 -14.19 -3.60 -8.81
C TYR A 259 -12.74 -3.14 -8.86
N ILE A 260 -12.51 -1.90 -9.26
CA ILE A 260 -11.17 -1.38 -9.53
C ILE A 260 -10.98 -0.06 -8.77
N ALA A 261 -9.93 0.01 -7.95
CA ALA A 261 -9.57 1.22 -7.23
C ALA A 261 -8.71 2.13 -8.11
N ASP A 262 -9.16 3.35 -8.32
CA ASP A 262 -8.41 4.42 -8.96
C ASP A 262 -8.05 5.48 -7.92
N THR A 263 -6.81 5.46 -7.45
CA THR A 263 -6.34 6.44 -6.46
C THR A 263 -6.14 7.82 -7.09
N GLY A 264 -5.84 7.88 -8.37
CA GLY A 264 -5.64 9.13 -9.10
C GLY A 264 -6.91 9.97 -9.15
N LEU A 265 -8.02 9.39 -9.56
CA LEU A 265 -9.32 10.06 -9.61
C LEU A 265 -10.15 9.87 -8.33
N ARG A 266 -9.65 9.13 -7.34
CA ARG A 266 -10.35 8.81 -6.09
C ARG A 266 -11.74 8.23 -6.37
N THR A 267 -11.77 7.15 -7.14
CA THR A 267 -13.01 6.50 -7.59
C THR A 267 -12.82 4.99 -7.54
N ILE A 268 -13.87 4.26 -7.18
CA ILE A 268 -13.95 2.84 -7.46
C ILE A 268 -14.79 2.69 -8.72
N PHE A 269 -14.24 2.02 -9.73
CA PHE A 269 -14.96 1.62 -10.93
C PHE A 269 -15.52 0.22 -10.76
N ARG A 270 -16.61 -0.05 -11.46
CA ARG A 270 -17.16 -1.40 -11.68
C ARG A 270 -17.17 -1.72 -13.16
N LEU A 271 -16.59 -2.83 -13.54
CA LEU A 271 -16.79 -3.44 -14.85
C LEU A 271 -17.89 -4.49 -14.70
N ASP A 272 -19.06 -4.20 -15.27
CA ASP A 272 -20.22 -5.09 -15.24
C ASP A 272 -19.98 -6.28 -16.17
N ALA A 273 -20.06 -7.50 -15.62
CA ALA A 273 -19.74 -8.72 -16.37
C ALA A 273 -20.76 -9.04 -17.48
N GLN A 274 -22.03 -8.63 -17.31
CA GLN A 274 -23.11 -8.92 -18.28
C GLN A 274 -23.14 -7.89 -19.39
N LYS A 275 -23.02 -6.59 -19.02
CA LYS A 275 -23.06 -5.47 -19.98
C LYS A 275 -21.71 -5.25 -20.66
N ASP A 276 -20.64 -5.78 -20.08
CA ASP A 276 -19.24 -5.55 -20.50
C ASP A 276 -18.89 -4.07 -20.60
N THR A 277 -19.37 -3.27 -19.62
CA THR A 277 -19.23 -1.81 -19.54
C THR A 277 -18.55 -1.41 -18.24
N LEU A 278 -17.61 -0.46 -18.34
CA LEU A 278 -16.93 0.14 -17.21
C LEU A 278 -17.69 1.39 -16.76
N GLU A 279 -18.08 1.42 -15.49
CA GLU A 279 -18.83 2.54 -14.90
C GLU A 279 -18.19 3.02 -13.58
N LYS A 280 -18.43 4.30 -13.23
CA LYS A 280 -18.07 4.80 -11.90
C LYS A 280 -19.04 4.20 -10.90
N PHE A 281 -18.52 3.43 -9.94
CA PHE A 281 -19.31 2.78 -8.91
C PHE A 281 -19.41 3.64 -7.65
N ILE A 282 -18.28 4.04 -7.06
CA ILE A 282 -18.24 4.82 -5.82
C ILE A 282 -17.31 6.02 -5.98
N ASN A 283 -17.78 7.20 -5.56
CA ASN A 283 -16.94 8.40 -5.45
C ASN A 283 -16.21 8.40 -4.11
N MET A 284 -14.89 8.41 -4.17
CA MET A 284 -13.98 8.32 -3.01
C MET A 284 -13.22 9.64 -2.75
N ARG A 285 -13.73 10.79 -3.19
CA ARG A 285 -13.00 12.09 -3.10
C ARG A 285 -12.61 12.47 -1.68
N ASN A 286 -13.37 12.06 -0.68
CA ASN A 286 -13.09 12.32 0.74
C ASN A 286 -12.04 11.36 1.33
N TYR A 287 -11.61 10.35 0.57
CA TYR A 287 -10.72 9.29 1.02
C TYR A 287 -9.45 9.28 0.15
N PRO A 288 -8.33 9.86 0.64
CA PRO A 288 -7.10 9.94 -0.15
C PRO A 288 -6.39 8.59 -0.22
N GLN A 289 -5.58 8.40 -1.27
CA GLN A 289 -4.64 7.29 -1.38
C GLN A 289 -5.32 5.91 -1.26
N LEU A 290 -6.21 5.59 -2.20
CA LEU A 290 -6.76 4.24 -2.30
C LEU A 290 -5.64 3.27 -2.69
N THR A 291 -5.37 2.28 -1.85
CA THR A 291 -4.21 1.37 -2.00
C THR A 291 -4.62 -0.09 -2.15
N GLY A 292 -5.31 -0.65 -1.17
CA GLY A 292 -5.76 -2.03 -1.15
C GLY A 292 -7.26 -2.15 -1.34
N LEU A 293 -7.70 -3.21 -2.02
CA LEU A 293 -9.11 -3.51 -2.26
C LEU A 293 -9.34 -5.02 -2.14
N THR A 294 -10.38 -5.40 -1.39
CA THR A 294 -10.82 -6.81 -1.34
C THR A 294 -12.33 -6.89 -1.14
N ILE A 295 -12.89 -8.07 -1.34
CA ILE A 295 -14.33 -8.32 -1.23
C ILE A 295 -14.59 -9.41 -0.18
N SER A 296 -15.71 -9.30 0.56
CA SER A 296 -16.17 -10.34 1.48
C SER A 296 -16.54 -11.62 0.73
N SER A 297 -16.48 -12.77 1.42
CA SER A 297 -16.77 -14.07 0.79
C SER A 297 -18.22 -14.24 0.32
N ASP A 298 -19.15 -13.39 0.76
CA ASP A 298 -20.55 -13.36 0.35
C ASP A 298 -20.86 -12.30 -0.72
N ASP A 299 -19.82 -11.61 -1.23
CA ASP A 299 -19.89 -10.54 -2.23
C ASP A 299 -20.71 -9.32 -1.82
N LYS A 300 -20.95 -9.09 -0.51
CA LYS A 300 -21.79 -7.98 -0.06
C LYS A 300 -20.99 -6.73 0.28
N PHE A 301 -19.70 -6.88 0.64
CA PHE A 301 -18.89 -5.78 1.14
C PHE A 301 -17.55 -5.71 0.42
N LEU A 302 -17.18 -4.50 0.03
CA LEU A 302 -15.81 -4.17 -0.35
C LEU A 302 -15.07 -3.58 0.84
N PHE A 303 -13.84 -4.01 1.06
CA PHE A 303 -12.93 -3.37 2.01
C PHE A 303 -11.87 -2.60 1.24
N VAL A 304 -11.72 -1.33 1.57
CA VAL A 304 -10.83 -0.40 0.85
C VAL A 304 -9.85 0.21 1.81
N ALA A 305 -8.56 -0.07 1.63
CA ALA A 305 -7.52 0.66 2.34
C ALA A 305 -7.28 2.03 1.71
N HIS A 306 -7.12 3.02 2.55
CA HIS A 306 -6.81 4.38 2.14
C HIS A 306 -5.86 5.06 3.15
N GLY A 307 -5.45 6.29 2.89
CA GLY A 307 -4.45 6.98 3.71
C GLY A 307 -4.76 7.08 5.21
N ASN A 308 -6.05 6.98 5.61
CA ASN A 308 -6.48 7.16 7.01
C ASN A 308 -7.07 5.88 7.63
N GLY A 309 -6.93 4.72 7.00
CA GLY A 309 -7.44 3.46 7.55
C GLY A 309 -8.10 2.55 6.51
N ILE A 310 -9.09 1.80 6.93
CA ILE A 310 -9.83 0.86 6.08
C ILE A 310 -11.32 1.21 6.14
N LEU A 311 -11.96 1.19 4.98
CA LEU A 311 -13.40 1.39 4.81
C LEU A 311 -14.09 0.06 4.52
N ASN A 312 -15.31 -0.09 5.01
CA ASN A 312 -16.28 -1.07 4.58
C ASN A 312 -17.29 -0.38 3.67
N ILE A 313 -17.53 -0.92 2.48
CA ILE A 313 -18.52 -0.42 1.50
C ILE A 313 -19.52 -1.53 1.23
N GLU A 314 -20.78 -1.29 1.57
CA GLU A 314 -21.88 -2.19 1.21
C GLU A 314 -22.20 -2.06 -0.29
N ILE A 315 -21.99 -3.14 -1.06
CA ILE A 315 -22.09 -3.11 -2.52
C ILE A 315 -23.48 -2.74 -3.01
N ALA A 316 -24.53 -3.27 -2.35
CA ALA A 316 -25.91 -3.06 -2.77
C ALA A 316 -26.38 -1.61 -2.64
N THR A 317 -25.88 -0.88 -1.62
CA THR A 317 -26.35 0.48 -1.30
C THR A 317 -25.30 1.56 -1.60
N GLY A 318 -24.05 1.18 -1.75
CA GLY A 318 -22.91 2.11 -1.84
C GLY A 318 -22.58 2.81 -0.52
N ARG A 319 -23.14 2.38 0.62
CA ARG A 319 -22.88 2.96 1.93
C ARG A 319 -21.44 2.69 2.35
N ILE A 320 -20.72 3.76 2.71
CA ILE A 320 -19.32 3.73 3.16
C ILE A 320 -19.29 3.88 4.68
N THR A 321 -18.62 2.97 5.37
CA THR A 321 -18.42 3.00 6.82
C THR A 321 -16.92 2.80 7.14
N PRO A 322 -16.25 3.75 7.82
CA PRO A 322 -14.91 3.51 8.32
C PRO A 322 -14.90 2.38 9.37
N LEU A 323 -13.94 1.47 9.28
CA LEU A 323 -13.76 0.45 10.32
C LEU A 323 -13.28 1.11 11.61
N THR A 324 -14.00 0.88 12.69
CA THR A 324 -13.55 1.26 14.03
C THR A 324 -12.55 0.20 14.57
N HIS A 325 -11.67 0.60 15.48
CA HIS A 325 -10.67 -0.29 16.07
C HIS A 325 -10.19 0.20 17.44
N PRO A 326 -9.68 -0.68 18.32
CA PRO A 326 -8.97 -0.31 19.53
C PRO A 326 -7.74 0.55 19.26
N GLU A 327 -7.39 1.44 20.18
CA GLU A 327 -6.30 2.42 20.00
C GLU A 327 -4.93 1.78 19.68
N HIS A 328 -4.67 0.57 20.18
CA HIS A 328 -3.41 -0.15 19.94
C HIS A 328 -3.33 -0.82 18.56
N ILE A 329 -4.37 -0.78 17.75
CA ILE A 329 -4.39 -1.32 16.39
C ILE A 329 -4.14 -0.19 15.39
N LEU A 330 -3.34 -0.46 14.35
CA LEU A 330 -3.00 0.51 13.32
C LEU A 330 -3.53 0.03 11.96
N LEU A 331 -4.56 0.67 11.45
CA LEU A 331 -5.20 0.32 10.16
C LEU A 331 -4.68 1.11 8.96
N VAL A 332 -3.69 1.98 9.14
CA VAL A 332 -3.07 2.75 8.04
C VAL A 332 -1.88 2.02 7.41
N ALA A 333 -1.36 2.58 6.34
CA ALA A 333 -0.23 2.02 5.57
C ALA A 333 -0.47 0.63 4.96
N CYS A 334 -1.73 0.25 4.75
CA CYS A 334 -2.10 -1.01 4.12
C CYS A 334 -2.08 -0.86 2.60
N ASP A 335 -1.04 -1.37 1.92
CA ASP A 335 -0.92 -1.30 0.46
C ASP A 335 -1.79 -2.33 -0.27
N CYS A 336 -1.97 -3.50 0.32
CA CYS A 336 -2.79 -4.57 -0.24
C CYS A 336 -3.66 -5.18 0.85
N LEU A 337 -4.88 -5.58 0.51
CA LEU A 337 -5.84 -6.23 1.39
C LEU A 337 -6.35 -7.54 0.81
N TYR A 338 -6.60 -8.52 1.68
CA TYR A 338 -7.18 -9.81 1.33
C TYR A 338 -8.18 -10.23 2.40
N PHE A 339 -9.39 -10.58 1.99
CA PHE A 339 -10.40 -11.13 2.91
C PHE A 339 -10.16 -12.64 3.10
N HIS A 340 -10.12 -13.10 4.35
CA HIS A 340 -9.95 -14.51 4.69
C HIS A 340 -10.58 -14.83 6.04
N ASN A 341 -11.53 -15.76 6.07
CA ASN A 341 -12.15 -16.27 7.28
C ASN A 341 -12.51 -15.17 8.29
N ASN A 342 -13.36 -14.24 7.90
CA ASN A 342 -13.79 -13.10 8.73
C ASN A 342 -12.64 -12.19 9.22
N SER A 343 -11.54 -12.17 8.50
CA SER A 343 -10.39 -11.31 8.78
C SER A 343 -9.87 -10.64 7.52
N LEU A 344 -9.10 -9.58 7.68
CA LEU A 344 -8.35 -8.92 6.62
C LEU A 344 -6.87 -9.22 6.81
N ILE A 345 -6.23 -9.78 5.78
CA ILE A 345 -4.77 -9.83 5.70
C ILE A 345 -4.32 -8.55 5.03
N ALA A 346 -3.43 -7.81 5.66
CA ALA A 346 -2.88 -6.57 5.12
C ALA A 346 -1.37 -6.64 5.00
N ILE A 347 -0.84 -6.14 3.89
CA ILE A 347 0.59 -5.85 3.76
C ILE A 347 0.77 -4.37 4.07
N GLN A 348 1.45 -4.07 5.17
CA GLN A 348 1.84 -2.73 5.58
C GLN A 348 3.28 -2.50 5.13
N THR A 349 3.45 -2.21 3.85
CA THR A 349 4.74 -2.18 3.13
C THR A 349 5.77 -1.29 3.80
N PHE A 350 5.40 -0.06 4.15
CA PHE A 350 6.31 0.89 4.80
C PHE A 350 6.63 0.56 6.26
N LEU A 351 5.87 -0.35 6.87
CA LEU A 351 6.12 -0.88 8.20
C LEU A 351 6.83 -2.23 8.16
N ASN A 352 7.19 -2.72 6.98
CA ASN A 352 7.84 -4.02 6.77
C ASN A 352 7.14 -5.15 7.51
N ARG A 353 5.79 -5.21 7.45
CA ARG A 353 5.02 -6.23 8.16
C ARG A 353 3.77 -6.69 7.40
N ILE A 354 3.36 -7.91 7.72
CA ILE A 354 2.11 -8.52 7.28
C ILE A 354 1.27 -8.78 8.51
N VAL A 355 0.02 -8.31 8.48
CA VAL A 355 -0.88 -8.32 9.63
C VAL A 355 -2.20 -8.98 9.25
N GLN A 356 -2.76 -9.74 10.15
CA GLN A 356 -4.13 -10.24 10.09
C GLN A 356 -4.97 -9.45 11.10
N PHE A 357 -6.00 -8.75 10.61
CA PHE A 357 -6.99 -8.03 11.40
C PHE A 357 -8.26 -8.87 11.52
N GLN A 358 -8.67 -9.19 12.74
CA GLN A 358 -9.93 -9.88 13.01
C GLN A 358 -11.09 -8.91 12.92
N LEU A 359 -12.09 -9.21 12.10
CA LEU A 359 -13.29 -8.40 11.96
C LEU A 359 -14.37 -8.80 12.95
N SER A 360 -15.20 -7.84 13.35
CA SER A 360 -16.48 -8.10 14.02
C SER A 360 -17.45 -8.84 13.07
N PRO A 361 -18.46 -9.56 13.59
CA PRO A 361 -19.42 -10.30 12.76
C PRO A 361 -20.20 -9.44 11.75
N ASP A 362 -20.40 -8.17 12.06
CA ASP A 362 -21.08 -7.18 11.21
C ASP A 362 -20.14 -6.43 10.26
N PHE A 363 -18.83 -6.74 10.29
CA PHE A 363 -17.78 -6.12 9.48
C PHE A 363 -17.61 -4.61 9.64
N ASN A 364 -18.05 -4.03 10.77
CA ASN A 364 -17.93 -2.61 11.05
C ASN A 364 -16.73 -2.24 11.93
N SER A 365 -16.06 -3.22 12.52
CA SER A 365 -14.89 -2.99 13.36
C SER A 365 -13.83 -4.06 13.22
N VAL A 366 -12.59 -3.69 13.53
CA VAL A 366 -11.49 -4.62 13.82
C VAL A 366 -11.44 -4.81 15.34
N THR A 367 -11.49 -6.06 15.79
CA THR A 367 -11.57 -6.40 17.22
C THR A 367 -10.22 -6.84 17.79
N ASP A 368 -9.34 -7.40 16.94
CA ASP A 368 -8.02 -7.90 17.32
C ASP A 368 -7.08 -7.94 16.11
N TYR A 369 -5.79 -8.10 16.32
CA TYR A 369 -4.83 -8.28 15.25
C TYR A 369 -3.69 -9.22 15.62
N LYS A 370 -3.09 -9.81 14.60
CA LYS A 370 -1.90 -10.66 14.72
C LYS A 370 -0.87 -10.25 13.67
N ILE A 371 0.36 -9.98 14.09
CA ILE A 371 1.49 -9.83 13.17
C ILE A 371 1.88 -11.22 12.68
N LEU A 372 1.72 -11.47 11.38
CA LEU A 372 2.11 -12.72 10.73
C LEU A 372 3.60 -12.71 10.40
N GLU A 373 4.13 -11.59 9.95
CA GLU A 373 5.53 -11.42 9.59
C GLU A 373 5.93 -9.97 9.86
N SER A 374 7.13 -9.71 10.38
CA SER A 374 7.67 -8.36 10.50
C SER A 374 9.19 -8.36 10.56
N ASN A 375 9.79 -7.24 10.13
CA ASN A 375 11.23 -6.98 10.21
C ASN A 375 12.09 -8.13 9.66
N ASN A 376 11.58 -8.87 8.65
CA ASN A 376 12.34 -9.93 8.00
C ASN A 376 13.49 -9.32 7.20
N SER A 377 14.69 -9.85 7.37
CA SER A 377 15.91 -9.36 6.68
C SER A 377 15.86 -9.49 5.15
N ASP A 378 14.97 -10.35 4.63
CA ASP A 378 14.76 -10.52 3.19
C ASP A 378 13.75 -9.51 2.61
N PHE A 379 13.09 -8.72 3.47
CA PHE A 379 12.18 -7.68 2.99
C PHE A 379 12.92 -6.51 2.37
N SER A 380 12.51 -6.18 1.16
CA SER A 380 12.84 -4.92 0.49
C SER A 380 11.59 -4.46 -0.24
N VAL A 381 10.75 -3.71 0.47
CA VAL A 381 9.43 -3.29 0.02
C VAL A 381 8.55 -4.53 -0.28
N PRO A 382 8.10 -5.26 0.75
CA PRO A 382 7.16 -6.37 0.54
C PRO A 382 5.90 -5.82 -0.15
N SER A 383 5.41 -6.57 -1.12
CA SER A 383 4.29 -6.11 -1.95
C SER A 383 3.20 -7.17 -2.01
N CYS A 384 2.21 -6.96 -2.89
CA CYS A 384 0.98 -7.72 -2.90
C CYS A 384 1.16 -9.25 -2.89
N GLY A 385 0.12 -9.96 -2.52
CA GLY A 385 0.08 -11.39 -2.34
C GLY A 385 -1.16 -12.04 -2.95
N ILE A 386 -1.37 -13.31 -2.63
CA ILE A 386 -2.56 -14.08 -3.00
C ILE A 386 -2.80 -15.18 -1.98
N ILE A 387 -4.06 -15.46 -1.68
CA ILE A 387 -4.46 -16.56 -0.80
C ILE A 387 -4.77 -17.81 -1.63
N ASP A 388 -4.16 -18.93 -1.26
CA ASP A 388 -4.46 -20.28 -1.75
C ASP A 388 -4.78 -21.20 -0.57
N GLY A 389 -6.05 -21.44 -0.34
CA GLY A 389 -6.56 -22.18 0.81
C GLY A 389 -6.11 -21.56 2.14
N LYS A 390 -5.27 -22.28 2.88
CA LYS A 390 -4.70 -21.83 4.18
C LYS A 390 -3.35 -21.14 4.06
N TYR A 391 -2.93 -20.78 2.86
CA TYR A 391 -1.63 -20.18 2.62
C TYR A 391 -1.75 -18.82 1.97
N PHE A 392 -0.91 -17.90 2.42
CA PHE A 392 -0.74 -16.60 1.83
C PHE A 392 0.63 -16.53 1.16
N TYR A 393 0.65 -16.36 -0.18
CA TYR A 393 1.87 -16.13 -0.95
C TYR A 393 2.01 -14.64 -1.20
N TYR A 394 3.22 -14.10 -1.10
CA TYR A 394 3.47 -12.67 -1.31
C TYR A 394 4.89 -12.41 -1.81
N VAL A 395 5.07 -11.27 -2.45
CA VAL A 395 6.39 -10.78 -2.88
C VAL A 395 7.09 -10.17 -1.67
N ALA A 396 8.23 -10.75 -1.27
CA ALA A 396 8.99 -10.27 -0.11
C ALA A 396 9.87 -9.05 -0.42
N ASN A 397 10.32 -8.91 -1.67
CA ASN A 397 11.25 -7.87 -2.10
C ASN A 397 10.94 -7.37 -3.52
N SER A 398 9.93 -6.52 -3.64
CA SER A 398 9.64 -5.87 -4.93
C SER A 398 10.74 -4.92 -5.40
N GLN A 399 11.56 -4.45 -4.47
CA GLN A 399 12.72 -3.56 -4.69
C GLN A 399 12.35 -2.21 -5.35
N ILE A 400 11.08 -1.81 -5.35
CA ILE A 400 10.61 -0.63 -6.07
C ILE A 400 11.32 0.67 -5.64
N ASN A 401 11.90 0.70 -4.43
CA ASN A 401 12.71 1.82 -3.95
C ASN A 401 14.04 2.00 -4.73
N ASN A 402 14.43 1.02 -5.55
CA ASN A 402 15.57 1.13 -6.48
C ASN A 402 15.20 1.82 -7.80
N LEU A 403 13.96 2.28 -7.96
CA LEU A 403 13.56 3.13 -9.08
C LEU A 403 13.54 4.60 -8.65
N ASP A 404 14.16 5.46 -9.47
CA ASP A 404 14.03 6.91 -9.33
C ASP A 404 12.67 7.41 -9.85
N ARG A 405 12.41 8.71 -9.69
CA ARG A 405 11.16 9.33 -10.20
C ARG A 405 11.03 9.28 -11.72
N ALA A 406 12.13 9.15 -12.44
CA ALA A 406 12.16 9.02 -13.90
C ALA A 406 11.97 7.56 -14.35
N GLY A 407 11.89 6.61 -13.40
CA GLY A 407 11.76 5.18 -13.65
C GLY A 407 13.08 4.51 -14.02
N ASN A 408 14.25 5.11 -13.71
CA ASN A 408 15.55 4.47 -13.90
C ASN A 408 15.93 3.66 -12.67
N ILE A 409 16.69 2.60 -12.89
CA ILE A 409 17.24 1.79 -11.80
C ILE A 409 18.43 2.54 -11.18
N LEU A 410 18.36 2.82 -9.87
CA LEU A 410 19.37 3.59 -9.14
C LEU A 410 20.67 2.82 -8.95
N THR A 411 20.58 1.54 -8.61
CA THR A 411 21.74 0.67 -8.28
C THR A 411 21.54 -0.71 -8.88
N PRO A 412 21.77 -0.89 -10.21
CA PRO A 412 21.51 -2.18 -10.88
C PRO A 412 22.29 -3.35 -10.26
N GLU A 413 23.52 -3.09 -9.78
CA GLU A 413 24.40 -4.08 -9.15
C GLU A 413 23.90 -4.58 -7.79
N GLN A 414 23.00 -3.85 -7.13
CA GLN A 414 22.41 -4.21 -5.84
C GLN A 414 21.10 -4.98 -5.96
N LEU A 415 20.58 -5.12 -7.18
CA LEU A 415 19.34 -5.87 -7.40
C LEU A 415 19.53 -7.34 -7.03
N LYS A 416 18.58 -7.87 -6.28
CA LYS A 416 18.51 -9.26 -5.83
C LYS A 416 17.46 -10.03 -6.60
N ASP A 417 17.57 -11.33 -6.58
CA ASP A 417 16.50 -12.21 -7.06
C ASP A 417 15.18 -11.90 -6.32
N ILE A 418 14.05 -11.96 -7.03
CA ILE A 418 12.76 -11.74 -6.41
C ILE A 418 12.36 -12.97 -5.59
N LEU A 419 11.97 -12.75 -4.35
CA LEU A 419 11.58 -13.79 -3.42
C LEU A 419 10.07 -13.81 -3.23
N ILE A 420 9.47 -14.97 -3.46
CA ILE A 420 8.07 -15.23 -3.13
C ILE A 420 8.05 -16.04 -1.84
N PHE A 421 7.44 -15.49 -0.81
CA PHE A 421 7.27 -16.14 0.48
C PHE A 421 5.87 -16.73 0.62
N LYS A 422 5.75 -17.69 1.55
CA LYS A 422 4.51 -18.39 1.87
C LYS A 422 4.34 -18.45 3.38
N ALA A 423 3.30 -17.79 3.88
CA ALA A 423 2.84 -17.88 5.27
C ALA A 423 1.67 -18.85 5.39
N LYS A 424 1.52 -19.48 6.56
CA LYS A 424 0.30 -20.22 6.92
C LYS A 424 -0.64 -19.27 7.67
N LEU A 425 -1.89 -19.16 7.20
CA LEU A 425 -2.98 -18.41 7.82
C LEU A 425 -3.69 -19.23 8.92
#